data_c54161ba8eb0a5cd7680efe3f775399a
#
_entry.id   c54161ba8eb0a5cd7680efe3f775399a
#
_cell.length_a   1.000
_cell.length_b   1.000
_cell.length_c   1.000
_cell.angle_alpha   90.00
_cell.angle_beta   90.00
_cell.angle_gamma   90.00
#
_symmetry.space_group_name_H-M   'P 1'
#
loop_
_entity.id
_entity.type
_entity.pdbx_description
1 polymer ?
#
loop_
_entity_poly.entity_id
_entity_poly.type
_entity_poly.pdbx_seq_one_letter_code
_entity_poly.pdbx_strand_id
1 'polypeptide(L)'
;GTGCIICASAICSRAARGVQQGGRGVAVLKRLISLWPVLAIGMVRFVAIWGIDYYVPTSEYGVHWNFFFTITVVAVSSTAADLGPLASGIAGSTLLVVYQAYLLLGGANYILHAPRVGFFSANREGILGCAGYLGIHWVSVALGSLCGPGPAQQDSHGVARRLVVTAAI
;
A
#
# COMPACT_ATOMS: atom_id res chain seq x y z
N GLY A 1 5.18 6.47 11.49
CA GLY A 1 5.33 5.06 11.18
C GLY A 1 4.80 4.70 9.80
N THR A 2 4.75 3.41 9.51
CA THR A 2 4.38 2.82 8.20
C THR A 2 3.06 3.35 7.65
N GLY A 3 2.02 3.44 8.50
CA GLY A 3 0.71 3.94 8.09
C GLY A 3 0.74 5.37 7.55
N CYS A 4 1.55 6.25 8.11
CA CYS A 4 1.68 7.63 7.63
C CYS A 4 2.30 7.70 6.23
N ILE A 5 3.31 6.87 5.96
CA ILE A 5 3.96 6.81 4.63
C ILE A 5 2.98 6.28 3.59
N ILE A 6 2.23 5.22 3.92
CA ILE A 6 1.20 4.65 3.05
C ILE A 6 0.10 5.67 2.79
N CYS A 7 -0.39 6.37 3.82
CA CYS A 7 -1.40 7.41 3.71
C CYS A 7 -0.92 8.55 2.80
N ALA A 8 0.25 9.12 3.07
CA ALA A 8 0.82 10.21 2.27
C ALA A 8 1.01 9.81 0.79
N SER A 9 1.53 8.62 0.54
CA SER A 9 1.71 8.11 -0.83
C SER A 9 0.37 7.90 -1.56
N ALA A 10 -0.66 7.48 -0.85
CA ALA A 10 -1.99 7.25 -1.41
C ALA A 10 -2.71 8.57 -1.76
N ILE A 11 -2.66 9.57 -0.88
CA ILE A 11 -3.23 10.91 -1.11
C ILE A 11 -2.64 11.55 -2.37
N CYS A 12 -1.32 11.39 -2.57
CA CYS A 12 -0.61 11.93 -3.73
C CYS A 12 -0.67 11.03 -4.97
N SER A 13 -1.36 9.90 -4.91
CA SER A 13 -1.38 8.89 -5.98
C SER A 13 -2.15 9.34 -7.22
N ARG A 14 -1.90 8.67 -8.35
CA ARG A 14 -2.69 8.85 -9.59
C ARG A 14 -4.13 8.39 -9.42
N ALA A 15 -4.36 7.34 -8.61
CA ALA A 15 -5.69 6.85 -8.29
C ALA A 15 -6.53 7.90 -7.54
N ALA A 16 -5.95 8.65 -6.61
CA ALA A 16 -6.61 9.77 -5.94
C ALA A 16 -7.05 10.87 -6.93
N ARG A 17 -6.32 11.01 -8.04
CA ARG A 17 -6.67 11.93 -9.13
C ARG A 17 -7.62 11.34 -10.17
N GLY A 18 -8.23 10.19 -9.91
CA GLY A 18 -9.17 9.53 -10.80
C GLY A 18 -8.57 8.90 -12.05
N VAL A 19 -7.24 8.79 -12.12
CA VAL A 19 -6.55 8.20 -13.29
C VAL A 19 -6.44 6.68 -13.08
N GLN A 20 -7.30 5.94 -13.74
CA GLN A 20 -7.24 4.47 -13.77
C GLN A 20 -6.20 3.98 -14.79
N GLN A 21 -5.57 2.86 -14.50
CA GLN A 21 -4.57 2.26 -15.37
C GLN A 21 -5.25 1.19 -16.23
N GLY A 22 -5.40 1.46 -17.52
CA GLY A 22 -5.86 0.43 -18.46
C GLY A 22 -4.86 -0.73 -18.54
N GLY A 23 -5.38 -1.98 -18.61
CA GLY A 23 -4.54 -3.17 -18.73
C GLY A 23 -3.90 -3.63 -17.41
N ARG A 24 -4.72 -4.11 -16.48
CA ARG A 24 -4.34 -4.51 -15.10
C ARG A 24 -3.06 -5.34 -15.03
N GLY A 25 -2.90 -6.36 -15.86
CA GLY A 25 -1.71 -7.23 -15.83
C GLY A 25 -0.42 -6.48 -16.14
N VAL A 26 -0.44 -5.63 -17.17
CA VAL A 26 0.72 -4.80 -17.54
C VAL A 26 1.02 -3.76 -16.48
N ALA A 27 0.00 -3.17 -15.87
CA ALA A 27 0.15 -2.19 -14.79
C ALA A 27 0.79 -2.84 -13.54
N VAL A 28 0.35 -4.03 -13.16
CA VAL A 28 0.93 -4.80 -12.03
C VAL A 28 2.39 -5.14 -12.31
N LEU A 29 2.71 -5.63 -13.51
CA LEU A 29 4.09 -5.96 -13.88
C LEU A 29 4.99 -4.72 -13.85
N LYS A 30 4.56 -3.60 -14.43
CA LYS A 30 5.29 -2.33 -14.36
C LYS A 30 5.46 -1.85 -12.91
N ARG A 31 4.47 -2.05 -12.07
CA ARG A 31 4.53 -1.71 -10.65
C ARG A 31 5.56 -2.56 -9.92
N LEU A 32 5.56 -3.87 -10.12
CA LEU A 32 6.56 -4.79 -9.56
C LEU A 32 7.98 -4.40 -10.00
N ILE A 33 8.17 -4.14 -11.29
CA ILE A 33 9.46 -3.68 -11.80
C ILE A 33 9.86 -2.36 -11.16
N SER A 34 8.95 -1.40 -10.96
CA SER A 34 9.27 -0.12 -10.32
C SER A 34 9.61 -0.25 -8.83
N LEU A 35 9.16 -1.31 -8.18
CA LEU A 35 9.37 -1.58 -6.76
C LEU A 35 10.58 -2.50 -6.50
N TRP A 36 11.32 -2.92 -7.54
CA TRP A 36 12.48 -3.78 -7.36
C TRP A 36 13.53 -3.25 -6.36
N PRO A 37 13.84 -1.91 -6.29
CA PRO A 37 14.81 -1.44 -5.32
C PRO A 37 14.29 -1.56 -3.88
N VAL A 38 12.98 -1.34 -3.68
CA VAL A 38 12.30 -1.51 -2.39
C VAL A 38 12.36 -2.96 -1.94
N LEU A 39 12.08 -3.89 -2.87
CA LEU A 39 12.18 -5.33 -2.62
C LEU A 39 13.63 -5.75 -2.34
N ALA A 40 14.60 -5.23 -3.10
CA ALA A 40 16.02 -5.51 -2.89
C ALA A 40 16.48 -5.10 -1.47
N ILE A 41 16.11 -3.91 -1.01
CA ILE A 41 16.42 -3.46 0.36
C ILE A 41 15.74 -4.37 1.39
N GLY A 42 14.49 -4.78 1.16
CA GLY A 42 13.77 -5.73 2.00
C GLY A 42 14.46 -7.09 2.08
N MET A 43 14.97 -7.59 0.97
CA MET A 43 15.73 -8.85 0.89
C MET A 43 17.12 -8.74 1.56
N VAL A 44 17.83 -7.64 1.35
CA VAL A 44 19.11 -7.39 2.04
C VAL A 44 18.91 -7.41 3.54
N ARG A 45 17.88 -6.74 4.05
CA ARG A 45 17.55 -6.77 5.48
C ARG A 45 17.22 -8.19 5.96
N PHE A 46 16.43 -8.94 5.18
CA PHE A 46 16.06 -10.32 5.50
C PHE A 46 17.31 -11.20 5.65
N VAL A 47 18.24 -11.15 4.69
CA VAL A 47 19.50 -11.92 4.71
C VAL A 47 20.42 -11.46 5.84
N ALA A 48 20.52 -10.14 6.05
CA ALA A 48 21.37 -9.60 7.10
C ALA A 48 20.92 -10.05 8.50
N ILE A 49 19.63 -10.08 8.76
CA ILE A 49 19.09 -10.52 10.06
C ILE A 49 19.25 -12.03 10.24
N TRP A 50 19.16 -12.83 9.16
CA TRP A 50 19.34 -14.28 9.25
C TRP A 50 20.74 -14.70 9.67
N GLY A 51 21.77 -13.90 9.28
CA GLY A 51 23.18 -14.19 9.61
C GLY A 51 23.65 -13.65 10.96
N ILE A 52 22.83 -12.88 11.67
CA ILE A 52 23.20 -12.22 12.92
C ILE A 52 22.17 -12.60 13.98
N ASP A 53 22.66 -13.07 15.15
CA ASP A 53 21.81 -13.37 16.31
C ASP A 53 21.30 -12.05 16.96
N TYR A 54 20.49 -11.30 16.19
CA TYR A 54 19.98 -10.01 16.60
C TYR A 54 18.50 -10.15 17.05
N TYR A 55 18.23 -9.66 18.26
CA TYR A 55 16.85 -9.63 18.75
C TYR A 55 16.01 -8.64 17.94
N VAL A 56 15.11 -9.18 17.10
CA VAL A 56 14.12 -8.40 16.38
C VAL A 56 12.80 -8.44 17.14
N PRO A 57 12.23 -7.28 17.52
CA PRO A 57 10.87 -7.26 18.07
C PRO A 57 9.88 -7.82 17.04
N THR A 58 9.34 -9.00 17.31
CA THR A 58 8.40 -9.67 16.38
C THR A 58 7.02 -9.04 16.34
N SER A 59 6.71 -8.13 17.25
CA SER A 59 5.41 -7.51 17.44
C SER A 59 4.94 -6.61 16.28
N GLU A 60 5.86 -6.08 15.44
CA GLU A 60 5.48 -5.18 14.35
C GLU A 60 5.27 -5.92 13.03
N TYR A 61 6.18 -6.83 12.68
CA TYR A 61 6.21 -7.46 11.35
C TYR A 61 6.40 -9.00 11.43
N GLY A 62 6.72 -9.56 12.58
CA GLY A 62 7.11 -10.96 12.73
C GLY A 62 8.62 -11.16 12.60
N VAL A 63 9.01 -12.42 12.32
CA VAL A 63 10.42 -12.84 12.35
C VAL A 63 11.20 -12.38 11.11
N HIS A 64 10.61 -12.57 9.92
CA HIS A 64 11.29 -12.34 8.63
C HIS A 64 10.63 -11.26 7.77
N TRP A 65 9.39 -10.88 8.12
CA TRP A 65 8.68 -9.82 7.40
C TRP A 65 9.28 -8.46 7.70
N ASN A 66 9.05 -7.48 6.85
CA ASN A 66 9.54 -6.13 7.08
C ASN A 66 8.68 -5.07 6.37
N PHE A 67 8.94 -3.83 6.71
CA PHE A 67 8.29 -2.66 6.17
C PHE A 67 8.26 -2.62 4.63
N PHE A 68 9.36 -3.00 3.98
CA PHE A 68 9.48 -2.94 2.51
C PHE A 68 8.58 -3.95 1.82
N PHE A 69 8.41 -5.15 2.40
CA PHE A 69 7.46 -6.15 1.91
C PHE A 69 6.01 -5.65 2.08
N THR A 70 5.69 -5.04 3.20
CA THR A 70 4.37 -4.45 3.45
C THR A 70 4.02 -3.38 2.41
N ILE A 71 4.92 -2.42 2.14
CA ILE A 71 4.71 -1.40 1.11
C ILE A 71 4.50 -2.05 -0.27
N THR A 72 5.31 -3.04 -0.59
CA THR A 72 5.21 -3.72 -1.89
C THR A 72 3.86 -4.42 -2.05
N VAL A 73 3.42 -5.18 -1.04
CA VAL A 73 2.12 -5.87 -1.06
C VAL A 73 0.99 -4.87 -1.22
N VAL A 74 0.97 -3.80 -0.44
CA VAL A 74 -0.08 -2.76 -0.51
C VAL A 74 -0.08 -2.08 -1.90
N ALA A 75 1.08 -1.71 -2.43
CA ALA A 75 1.18 -1.03 -3.71
C ALA A 75 0.75 -1.93 -4.89
N VAL A 76 1.14 -3.21 -4.87
CA VAL A 76 0.77 -4.18 -5.90
C VAL A 76 -0.72 -4.50 -5.82
N SER A 77 -1.25 -4.77 -4.62
CA SER A 77 -2.67 -5.07 -4.41
C SER A 77 -3.56 -3.90 -4.82
N SER A 78 -3.17 -2.67 -4.49
CA SER A 78 -3.90 -1.47 -4.91
C SER A 78 -3.87 -1.29 -6.43
N THR A 79 -2.72 -1.54 -7.07
CA THR A 79 -2.61 -1.49 -8.54
C THR A 79 -3.45 -2.56 -9.23
N ALA A 80 -3.47 -3.77 -8.67
CA ALA A 80 -4.25 -4.89 -9.21
C ALA A 80 -5.78 -4.66 -9.09
N ALA A 81 -6.20 -4.05 -7.99
CA ALA A 81 -7.61 -3.70 -7.77
C ALA A 81 -8.07 -2.57 -8.72
N ASP A 82 -7.19 -1.62 -9.04
CA ASP A 82 -7.43 -0.47 -9.94
C ASP A 82 -8.76 0.24 -9.66
N LEU A 83 -8.99 0.55 -8.38
CA LEU A 83 -10.25 1.15 -7.91
C LEU A 83 -10.21 2.67 -8.10
N GLY A 84 -11.33 3.22 -8.58
CA GLY A 84 -11.55 4.67 -8.56
C GLY A 84 -11.72 5.19 -7.11
N PRO A 85 -11.65 6.53 -6.90
CA PRO A 85 -11.66 7.12 -5.56
C PRO A 85 -12.83 6.69 -4.67
N LEU A 86 -14.06 6.75 -5.19
CA LEU A 86 -15.26 6.36 -4.44
C LEU A 86 -15.24 4.87 -4.06
N ALA A 87 -14.93 4.00 -5.03
CA ALA A 87 -14.84 2.56 -4.79
C ALA A 87 -13.71 2.24 -3.81
N SER A 88 -12.58 2.95 -3.88
CA SER A 88 -11.50 2.83 -2.89
C SER A 88 -11.97 3.22 -1.49
N GLY A 89 -12.73 4.31 -1.34
CA GLY A 89 -13.27 4.71 -0.05
C GLY A 89 -14.17 3.65 0.57
N ILE A 90 -15.09 3.11 -0.23
CA ILE A 90 -16.02 2.05 0.22
C ILE A 90 -15.23 0.77 0.57
N ALA A 91 -14.39 0.29 -0.34
CA ALA A 91 -13.62 -0.93 -0.15
C ALA A 91 -12.64 -0.82 1.04
N GLY A 92 -11.97 0.33 1.19
CA GLY A 92 -11.05 0.58 2.28
C GLY A 92 -11.76 0.61 3.64
N SER A 93 -12.87 1.32 3.74
CA SER A 93 -13.68 1.37 4.97
C SER A 93 -14.22 -0.02 5.34
N THR A 94 -14.77 -0.74 4.37
CA THR A 94 -15.25 -2.11 4.57
C THR A 94 -14.13 -3.03 5.06
N LEU A 95 -12.97 -2.98 4.40
CA LEU A 95 -11.81 -3.80 4.78
C LEU A 95 -11.34 -3.49 6.22
N LEU A 96 -11.30 -2.22 6.61
CA LEU A 96 -10.93 -1.83 7.98
C LEU A 96 -11.94 -2.33 9.02
N VAL A 97 -13.25 -2.23 8.73
CA VAL A 97 -14.29 -2.75 9.64
C VAL A 97 -14.18 -4.28 9.77
N VAL A 98 -14.03 -4.99 8.66
CA VAL A 98 -13.87 -6.46 8.66
C VAL A 98 -12.59 -6.86 9.40
N TYR A 99 -11.48 -6.17 9.15
CA TYR A 99 -10.22 -6.44 9.84
C TYR A 99 -10.32 -6.17 11.36
N GLN A 100 -10.98 -5.09 11.76
CA GLN A 100 -11.23 -4.81 13.18
C GLN A 100 -12.14 -5.86 13.83
N ALA A 101 -13.18 -6.30 13.14
CA ALA A 101 -14.05 -7.38 13.61
C ALA A 101 -13.26 -8.69 13.78
N TYR A 102 -12.41 -9.05 12.82
CA TYR A 102 -11.49 -10.19 12.92
C TYR A 102 -10.61 -10.09 14.18
N LEU A 103 -10.01 -8.93 14.43
CA LEU A 103 -9.16 -8.74 15.61
C LEU A 103 -9.95 -8.94 16.92
N LEU A 104 -11.17 -8.41 17.00
CA LEU A 104 -12.05 -8.54 18.17
C LEU A 104 -12.54 -9.97 18.39
N LEU A 105 -12.78 -10.74 17.34
CA LEU A 105 -13.25 -12.12 17.39
C LEU A 105 -12.15 -13.16 17.72
N GLY A 106 -10.98 -12.70 18.14
CA GLY A 106 -9.89 -13.58 18.57
C GLY A 106 -8.65 -13.51 17.68
N GLY A 107 -8.70 -12.80 16.54
CA GLY A 107 -7.56 -12.61 15.66
C GLY A 107 -6.38 -11.94 16.37
N ALA A 108 -6.64 -11.00 17.24
CA ALA A 108 -5.59 -10.37 18.05
C ALA A 108 -4.87 -11.39 18.95
N ASN A 109 -5.62 -12.29 19.60
CA ASN A 109 -5.02 -13.34 20.42
C ASN A 109 -4.20 -14.33 19.59
N TYR A 110 -4.68 -14.71 18.41
CA TYR A 110 -3.91 -15.52 17.45
C TYR A 110 -2.63 -14.83 17.04
N ILE A 111 -2.70 -13.55 16.67
CA ILE A 111 -1.52 -12.77 16.24
C ILE A 111 -0.48 -12.69 17.35
N LEU A 112 -0.89 -12.45 18.60
CA LEU A 112 0.04 -12.21 19.71
C LEU A 112 0.59 -13.51 20.32
N HIS A 113 -0.21 -14.56 20.46
CA HIS A 113 0.11 -15.68 21.34
C HIS A 113 0.21 -17.06 20.65
N ALA A 114 -0.28 -17.22 19.40
CA ALA A 114 -0.23 -18.53 18.76
C ALA A 114 1.22 -19.01 18.51
N PRO A 115 1.48 -20.33 18.48
CA PRO A 115 2.79 -20.88 18.18
C PRO A 115 3.30 -20.47 16.79
N ARG A 116 4.61 -20.33 16.63
CA ARG A 116 5.28 -19.97 15.37
C ARG A 116 5.90 -21.22 14.75
N VAL A 117 5.12 -21.97 13.95
CA VAL A 117 5.52 -23.28 13.41
C VAL A 117 5.98 -23.21 11.95
N GLY A 118 5.64 -22.17 11.19
CA GLY A 118 5.97 -22.06 9.76
C GLY A 118 6.09 -20.62 9.32
N PHE A 119 6.45 -20.40 8.05
CA PHE A 119 6.70 -19.07 7.49
C PHE A 119 5.53 -18.09 7.72
N PHE A 120 4.29 -18.53 7.47
CA PHE A 120 3.10 -17.68 7.69
C PHE A 120 2.93 -17.33 9.17
N SER A 121 2.95 -18.33 10.06
CA SER A 121 2.76 -18.11 11.50
C SER A 121 3.91 -17.33 12.14
N ALA A 122 5.12 -17.43 11.59
CA ALA A 122 6.26 -16.63 12.01
C ALA A 122 6.16 -15.15 11.64
N ASN A 123 5.41 -14.83 10.57
CA ASN A 123 5.28 -13.48 10.00
C ASN A 123 3.84 -12.95 9.99
N ARG A 124 2.96 -13.57 10.77
CA ARG A 124 1.52 -13.26 10.78
C ARG A 124 1.21 -11.80 11.11
N GLU A 125 2.00 -11.16 11.94
CA GLU A 125 1.85 -9.74 12.27
C GLU A 125 1.97 -8.87 11.02
N GLY A 126 3.01 -9.07 10.23
CA GLY A 126 3.24 -8.33 8.99
C GLY A 126 2.27 -8.72 7.88
N ILE A 127 2.01 -10.02 7.70
CA ILE A 127 1.15 -10.52 6.62
C ILE A 127 -0.31 -10.09 6.85
N LEU A 128 -0.85 -10.36 8.02
CA LEU A 128 -2.23 -9.97 8.36
C LEU A 128 -2.38 -8.45 8.49
N GLY A 129 -1.35 -7.77 9.00
CA GLY A 129 -1.30 -6.31 9.05
C GLY A 129 -1.40 -5.63 7.68
N CYS A 130 -1.01 -6.31 6.59
CA CYS A 130 -1.17 -5.78 5.23
C CYS A 130 -2.64 -5.46 4.90
N ALA A 131 -3.61 -6.20 5.46
CA ALA A 131 -5.03 -5.91 5.27
C ALA A 131 -5.41 -4.54 5.85
N GLY A 132 -4.96 -4.24 7.07
CA GLY A 132 -5.16 -2.93 7.69
C GLY A 132 -4.48 -1.81 6.90
N TYR A 133 -3.25 -2.01 6.46
CA TYR A 133 -2.52 -1.03 5.65
C TYR A 133 -3.14 -0.81 4.27
N LEU A 134 -3.68 -1.84 3.64
CA LEU A 134 -4.41 -1.72 2.38
C LEU A 134 -5.71 -0.94 2.56
N GLY A 135 -6.43 -1.18 3.65
CA GLY A 135 -7.62 -0.40 4.01
C GLY A 135 -7.29 1.08 4.21
N ILE A 136 -6.23 1.40 4.96
CA ILE A 136 -5.73 2.77 5.13
C ILE A 136 -5.37 3.39 3.77
N HIS A 137 -4.66 2.66 2.91
CA HIS A 137 -4.30 3.13 1.58
C HIS A 137 -5.53 3.53 0.75
N TRP A 138 -6.54 2.65 0.67
CA TRP A 138 -7.74 2.91 -0.12
C TRP A 138 -8.59 4.05 0.43
N VAL A 139 -8.76 4.16 1.75
CA VAL A 139 -9.43 5.34 2.37
C VAL A 139 -8.63 6.61 2.06
N SER A 140 -7.31 6.57 2.11
CA SER A 140 -6.45 7.71 1.80
C SER A 140 -6.51 8.13 0.32
N VAL A 141 -6.72 7.19 -0.61
CA VAL A 141 -7.01 7.49 -2.03
C VAL A 141 -8.29 8.32 -2.15
N ALA A 142 -9.36 7.91 -1.46
CA ALA A 142 -10.62 8.66 -1.46
C ALA A 142 -10.45 10.06 -0.85
N LEU A 143 -9.78 10.17 0.28
CA LEU A 143 -9.48 11.47 0.91
C LEU A 143 -8.63 12.36 -0.01
N GLY A 144 -7.62 11.81 -0.68
CA GLY A 144 -6.79 12.54 -1.63
C GLY A 144 -7.58 13.12 -2.80
N SER A 145 -8.63 12.43 -3.25
CA SER A 145 -9.51 12.94 -4.30
C SER A 145 -10.35 14.14 -3.87
N LEU A 146 -10.64 14.27 -2.57
CA LEU A 146 -11.35 15.42 -2.02
C LEU A 146 -10.43 16.64 -1.82
N CYS A 147 -9.14 16.39 -1.61
CA CYS A 147 -8.17 17.46 -1.34
C CYS A 147 -7.43 17.93 -2.60
N GLY A 148 -7.43 17.14 -3.67
CA GLY A 148 -6.73 17.46 -4.92
C GLY A 148 -7.56 18.31 -5.89
N PRO A 149 -6.93 19.00 -6.84
CA PRO A 149 -7.65 19.66 -7.92
C PRO A 149 -8.41 18.60 -8.71
N GLY A 150 -9.72 18.83 -8.88
CA GLY A 150 -10.59 17.92 -9.64
C GLY A 150 -10.13 17.71 -11.09
N PRO A 151 -10.58 16.65 -11.78
CA PRO A 151 -10.16 16.32 -13.14
C PRO A 151 -10.35 17.49 -14.13
N ALA A 152 -11.39 18.30 -13.96
CA ALA A 152 -11.62 19.49 -14.78
C ALA A 152 -10.53 20.57 -14.63
N GLN A 153 -9.89 20.67 -13.48
CA GLN A 153 -8.82 21.64 -13.20
C GLN A 153 -7.46 21.16 -13.70
N GLN A 154 -7.27 19.84 -13.79
CA GLN A 154 -6.07 19.24 -14.41
C GLN A 154 -6.05 19.43 -15.92
N ASP A 155 -7.18 19.38 -16.59
CA ASP A 155 -7.29 19.61 -18.04
C ASP A 155 -7.00 21.08 -18.36
N SER A 156 -7.47 22.04 -17.57
CA SER A 156 -7.16 23.46 -17.76
C SER A 156 -5.66 23.78 -17.61
N HIS A 157 -4.96 23.17 -16.64
CA HIS A 157 -3.50 23.30 -16.51
C HIS A 157 -2.74 22.60 -17.64
N GLY A 158 -3.23 21.47 -18.11
CA GLY A 158 -2.68 20.75 -19.26
C GLY A 158 -2.84 21.53 -20.56
N VAL A 159 -3.99 22.15 -20.77
CA VAL A 159 -4.27 23.02 -21.93
C VAL A 159 -3.44 24.32 -21.85
N ALA A 160 -3.39 24.97 -20.68
CA ALA A 160 -2.57 26.17 -20.49
C ALA A 160 -1.09 25.90 -20.75
N ARG A 161 -0.55 24.78 -20.27
CA ARG A 161 0.85 24.38 -20.51
C ARG A 161 1.12 24.08 -22.00
N ARG A 162 0.18 23.43 -22.70
CA ARG A 162 0.29 23.23 -24.17
C ARG A 162 0.24 24.53 -24.94
N LEU A 163 -0.65 25.46 -24.56
CA LEU A 163 -0.73 26.79 -25.21
C LEU A 163 0.54 27.63 -25.01
N VAL A 164 1.15 27.57 -23.81
CA VAL A 164 2.41 28.26 -23.53
C VAL A 164 3.55 27.69 -24.37
N VAL A 165 3.63 26.36 -24.52
CA VAL A 165 4.66 25.69 -25.33
C VAL A 165 4.45 25.98 -26.83
N THR A 166 3.20 26.05 -27.31
CA THR A 166 2.90 26.38 -28.74
C THR A 166 3.09 27.86 -29.07
N ALA A 167 2.98 28.76 -28.08
CA ALA A 167 3.21 30.20 -28.28
C ALA A 167 4.71 30.58 -28.17
N ALA A 168 5.58 29.66 -27.75
CA ALA A 168 7.03 29.85 -27.61
C ALA A 168 7.84 29.25 -28.79
N ILE A 169 7.15 28.71 -29.82
CA ILE A 169 7.71 28.26 -31.10
C ILE A 169 7.25 29.22 -32.21
#